data_a819d0cbf9c3d326bb507ea66f307e2a
#
_entry.id   a819d0cbf9c3d326bb507ea66f307e2a
#
_cell.length_a   1.000
_cell.length_b   1.000
_cell.length_c   1.000
_cell.angle_alpha   90.00
_cell.angle_beta   90.00
_cell.angle_gamma   90.00
#
_symmetry.space_group_name_H-M   'P 1'
#
loop_
_entity.id
_entity.type
_entity.pdbx_description
1 polymer ?
#
loop_
_entity_poly.entity_id
_entity_poly.type
_entity_poly.pdbx_seq_one_letter_code
_entity_poly.pdbx_strand_id
1 'polypeptide(L)'
;MKKMMQTQSTIYPPIYVLGNGQLGRMLRYAGAPLDIDVIPLAFDAPVFELAENGIITAEIERWTDTPLTQLLSNHKNFVNLNVFGRLADRFTQKSLLDQLHLSTSPWQLLENPNQWEQIFKNIGEKVVVKRRTGGYDGRGQWIVTKENIEQITPDLFGEVIAEKFIPFDGEISIVGARFRDGSTRFYPITHNLQQNGILRYSVSDVTLPKQVIFQQQAEQMLGNIMQELEYIGVMAMECFVVGDKLLINELAPRVHNSGHWTQLGCSISQFELHLRALLDLPTPELETTAPSVMVNLIGIEHNNEWLNLPFSQLHWYGKEVRAGRKVGHINLTHPDKAELIKLLEQLRPALTEDFNSGLDWVVEKLKV
;
A
#
# COMPACT_ATOMS: atom_id res chain seq x y z
N MET A 1 30.52 25.09 -18.86
CA MET A 1 31.14 24.59 -17.64
C MET A 1 30.10 23.83 -16.85
N LYS A 2 30.03 22.50 -16.99
CA LYS A 2 29.20 21.62 -16.15
C LYS A 2 29.93 21.46 -14.82
N LYS A 3 29.44 22.08 -13.74
CA LYS A 3 29.85 21.75 -12.39
C LYS A 3 29.43 20.32 -12.11
N MET A 4 30.36 19.40 -12.14
CA MET A 4 30.20 18.09 -11.48
C MET A 4 29.87 18.40 -10.01
N MET A 5 28.64 18.08 -9.58
CA MET A 5 28.39 17.95 -8.16
C MET A 5 29.33 16.84 -7.67
N GLN A 6 30.31 17.19 -6.88
CA GLN A 6 31.03 16.23 -6.09
C GLN A 6 30.03 15.52 -5.21
N THR A 7 29.77 14.26 -5.51
CA THR A 7 29.04 13.35 -4.60
C THR A 7 29.89 13.26 -3.35
N GLN A 8 29.41 13.81 -2.24
CA GLN A 8 29.91 13.45 -0.92
C GLN A 8 29.85 11.92 -0.86
N SER A 9 30.93 11.29 -0.45
CA SER A 9 31.00 9.85 -0.24
C SER A 9 30.03 9.51 0.88
N THR A 10 28.81 9.10 0.50
CA THR A 10 27.84 8.53 1.45
C THR A 10 28.36 7.19 1.95
N ILE A 11 28.08 6.87 3.22
CA ILE A 11 28.51 5.60 3.85
C ILE A 11 27.88 4.40 3.12
N TYR A 12 26.70 4.61 2.51
CA TYR A 12 25.90 3.59 1.86
C TYR A 12 25.86 3.76 0.34
N PRO A 13 25.65 2.67 -0.43
CA PRO A 13 25.38 2.78 -1.85
C PRO A 13 24.10 3.59 -2.09
N PRO A 14 24.02 4.36 -3.21
CA PRO A 14 22.82 5.09 -3.54
C PRO A 14 21.66 4.13 -3.85
N ILE A 15 20.43 4.53 -3.49
CA ILE A 15 19.21 3.79 -3.79
C ILE A 15 18.45 4.56 -4.87
N TYR A 16 18.34 3.97 -6.05
CA TYR A 16 17.54 4.47 -7.14
C TYR A 16 16.10 3.91 -7.03
N VAL A 17 15.13 4.79 -6.97
CA VAL A 17 13.71 4.40 -6.87
C VAL A 17 13.03 4.64 -8.21
N LEU A 18 12.59 3.59 -8.86
CA LEU A 18 11.81 3.69 -10.09
C LEU A 18 10.41 4.21 -9.78
N GLY A 19 10.16 5.43 -10.20
CA GLY A 19 9.03 6.27 -9.83
C GLY A 19 9.47 7.51 -9.04
N ASN A 20 8.83 8.64 -9.31
CA ASN A 20 9.11 9.92 -8.63
C ASN A 20 7.84 10.52 -8.00
N GLY A 21 6.88 9.66 -7.65
CA GLY A 21 5.66 10.03 -6.96
C GLY A 21 5.86 10.31 -5.47
N GLN A 22 4.75 10.30 -4.73
CA GLN A 22 4.79 10.57 -3.29
C GLN A 22 5.57 9.52 -2.49
N LEU A 23 5.52 8.25 -2.89
CA LEU A 23 6.19 7.18 -2.15
C LEU A 23 7.72 7.30 -2.28
N GLY A 24 8.22 7.51 -3.50
CA GLY A 24 9.65 7.75 -3.75
C GLY A 24 10.16 8.99 -3.00
N ARG A 25 9.37 10.06 -2.96
CA ARG A 25 9.69 11.26 -2.18
C ARG A 25 9.75 10.98 -0.68
N MET A 26 8.80 10.20 -0.13
CA MET A 26 8.81 9.83 1.29
C MET A 26 9.94 8.86 1.63
N LEU A 27 10.34 7.95 0.73
CA LEU A 27 11.56 7.15 0.87
C LEU A 27 12.80 8.05 0.97
N ARG A 28 12.91 9.05 0.10
CA ARG A 28 14.02 10.01 0.16
C ARG A 28 14.06 10.78 1.49
N TYR A 29 12.90 11.20 2.00
CA TYR A 29 12.84 11.89 3.30
C TYR A 29 13.25 10.97 4.44
N ALA A 30 12.87 9.70 4.42
CA ALA A 30 13.24 8.72 5.43
C ALA A 30 14.74 8.36 5.39
N GLY A 31 15.37 8.40 4.23
CA GLY A 31 16.80 8.14 4.08
C GLY A 31 17.71 9.29 4.56
N ALA A 32 17.21 10.53 4.51
CA ALA A 32 18.04 11.71 4.79
C ALA A 32 18.69 11.72 6.19
N PRO A 33 18.01 11.39 7.30
CA PRO A 33 18.62 11.33 8.62
C PRO A 33 19.69 10.25 8.78
N LEU A 34 19.72 9.25 7.91
CA LEU A 34 20.67 8.13 7.92
C LEU A 34 21.81 8.31 6.92
N ASP A 35 21.91 9.47 6.26
CA ASP A 35 22.86 9.74 5.18
C ASP A 35 22.76 8.73 4.02
N ILE A 36 21.54 8.24 3.74
CA ILE A 36 21.23 7.37 2.62
C ILE A 36 20.78 8.24 1.43
N ASP A 37 21.52 8.20 0.34
CA ASP A 37 21.14 8.90 -0.88
C ASP A 37 20.04 8.12 -1.63
N VAL A 38 18.81 8.58 -1.53
CA VAL A 38 17.64 8.00 -2.21
C VAL A 38 17.23 8.89 -3.37
N ILE A 39 17.24 8.34 -4.59
CA ILE A 39 17.07 9.07 -5.84
C ILE A 39 15.82 8.56 -6.57
N PRO A 40 14.64 9.19 -6.35
CA PRO A 40 13.44 8.90 -7.13
C PRO A 40 13.59 9.34 -8.58
N LEU A 41 13.24 8.46 -9.52
CA LEU A 41 13.44 8.64 -10.95
C LEU A 41 12.12 8.60 -11.70
N ALA A 42 11.81 9.62 -12.48
CA ALA A 42 10.72 9.58 -13.44
C ALA A 42 11.04 8.59 -14.57
N PHE A 43 10.02 7.93 -15.14
CA PHE A 43 10.24 6.91 -16.19
C PHE A 43 10.90 7.48 -17.46
N ASP A 44 10.63 8.74 -17.74
CA ASP A 44 11.12 9.50 -18.90
C ASP A 44 12.34 10.36 -18.59
N ALA A 45 12.93 10.21 -17.41
CA ALA A 45 14.16 10.92 -17.08
C ALA A 45 15.31 10.51 -18.01
N PRO A 46 16.23 11.42 -18.33
CA PRO A 46 17.40 11.10 -19.13
C PRO A 46 18.23 9.96 -18.53
N VAL A 47 18.76 9.10 -19.38
CA VAL A 47 19.71 8.06 -19.00
C VAL A 47 20.99 8.70 -18.45
N PHE A 48 21.52 8.14 -17.40
CA PHE A 48 22.78 8.58 -16.76
C PHE A 48 23.57 7.36 -16.28
N GLU A 49 24.79 7.58 -15.87
CA GLU A 49 25.65 6.52 -15.33
C GLU A 49 25.19 6.16 -13.90
N LEU A 50 24.80 4.90 -13.70
CA LEU A 50 24.45 4.36 -12.39
C LEU A 50 25.71 3.94 -11.63
N ALA A 51 25.72 4.14 -10.33
CA ALA A 51 26.77 3.58 -9.47
C ALA A 51 26.72 2.04 -9.55
N GLU A 52 27.85 1.40 -9.77
CA GLU A 52 27.94 -0.06 -9.91
C GLU A 52 27.40 -0.82 -8.68
N ASN A 53 27.62 -0.25 -7.49
CA ASN A 53 27.11 -0.77 -6.22
C ASN A 53 25.72 -0.24 -5.86
N GLY A 54 25.13 0.64 -6.68
CA GLY A 54 23.80 1.20 -6.44
C GLY A 54 22.75 0.12 -6.32
N ILE A 55 21.73 0.36 -5.49
CA ILE A 55 20.58 -0.52 -5.30
C ILE A 55 19.39 0.08 -6.03
N ILE A 56 18.60 -0.74 -6.70
CA ILE A 56 17.40 -0.30 -7.39
C ILE A 56 16.17 -0.94 -6.76
N THR A 57 15.17 -0.14 -6.50
CA THR A 57 13.82 -0.54 -6.07
C THR A 57 12.77 0.23 -6.86
N ALA A 58 11.49 -0.04 -6.62
CA ALA A 58 10.40 0.67 -7.27
C ALA A 58 9.32 1.08 -6.27
N GLU A 59 8.66 2.20 -6.55
CA GLU A 59 7.48 2.66 -5.78
C GLU A 59 6.14 2.26 -6.44
N ILE A 60 6.20 1.57 -7.57
CA ILE A 60 5.05 1.07 -8.34
C ILE A 60 5.34 -0.34 -8.85
N GLU A 61 4.31 -1.06 -9.25
CA GLU A 61 4.40 -2.46 -9.72
C GLU A 61 4.58 -2.57 -11.24
N ARG A 62 4.22 -1.54 -11.99
CA ARG A 62 4.31 -1.50 -13.46
C ARG A 62 4.83 -0.16 -13.93
N TRP A 63 5.62 -0.21 -14.98
CA TRP A 63 6.19 0.98 -15.60
C TRP A 63 6.22 0.86 -17.13
N THR A 64 6.27 2.01 -17.78
CA THR A 64 6.43 2.11 -19.24
C THR A 64 7.84 1.72 -19.62
N ASP A 65 7.99 1.02 -20.73
CA ASP A 65 9.30 0.69 -21.32
C ASP A 65 9.91 1.96 -21.92
N THR A 66 11.03 2.38 -21.34
CA THR A 66 11.81 3.57 -21.73
C THR A 66 13.31 3.23 -21.65
N PRO A 67 14.20 4.04 -22.27
CA PRO A 67 15.64 3.81 -22.12
C PRO A 67 16.12 3.77 -20.67
N LEU A 68 15.54 4.59 -19.79
CA LEU A 68 15.90 4.58 -18.37
C LEU A 68 15.40 3.32 -17.67
N THR A 69 14.13 2.91 -17.89
CA THR A 69 13.60 1.71 -17.24
C THR A 69 14.29 0.45 -17.72
N GLN A 70 14.71 0.39 -18.98
CA GLN A 70 15.56 -0.68 -19.51
C GLN A 70 16.94 -0.70 -18.83
N LEU A 71 17.59 0.48 -18.68
CA LEU A 71 18.86 0.58 -17.97
C LEU A 71 18.74 0.06 -16.53
N LEU A 72 17.70 0.50 -15.80
CA LEU A 72 17.46 0.08 -14.42
C LEU A 72 17.16 -1.42 -14.33
N SER A 73 16.30 -1.95 -15.21
CA SER A 73 15.90 -3.38 -15.22
C SER A 73 17.08 -4.32 -15.57
N ASN A 74 18.09 -3.83 -16.27
CA ASN A 74 19.30 -4.59 -16.56
C ASN A 74 20.38 -4.48 -15.48
N HIS A 75 20.16 -3.68 -14.45
CA HIS A 75 21.13 -3.52 -13.38
C HIS A 75 21.10 -4.71 -12.42
N LYS A 76 22.25 -5.29 -12.10
CA LYS A 76 22.39 -6.51 -11.28
C LYS A 76 21.79 -6.40 -9.87
N ASN A 77 21.66 -5.19 -9.34
CA ASN A 77 21.17 -4.91 -7.99
C ASN A 77 19.71 -4.38 -8.01
N PHE A 78 18.93 -4.68 -9.05
CA PHE A 78 17.49 -4.38 -8.99
C PHE A 78 16.81 -5.42 -8.09
N VAL A 79 16.49 -5.01 -6.87
CA VAL A 79 15.91 -5.86 -5.85
C VAL A 79 14.44 -6.14 -6.20
N ASN A 80 14.04 -7.42 -6.16
CA ASN A 80 12.66 -7.89 -6.44
C ASN A 80 12.15 -7.64 -7.88
N LEU A 81 13.00 -7.41 -8.87
CA LEU A 81 12.57 -7.13 -10.24
C LEU A 81 11.50 -8.11 -10.74
N ASN A 82 11.71 -9.42 -10.53
CA ASN A 82 10.81 -10.48 -10.96
C ASN A 82 9.49 -10.53 -10.16
N VAL A 83 9.45 -9.93 -8.99
CA VAL A 83 8.27 -9.92 -8.12
C VAL A 83 7.26 -8.85 -8.56
N PHE A 84 7.74 -7.67 -8.97
CA PHE A 84 6.86 -6.57 -9.34
C PHE A 84 5.86 -6.96 -10.43
N GLY A 85 6.32 -7.51 -11.56
CA GLY A 85 5.46 -7.95 -12.66
C GLY A 85 4.51 -9.07 -12.25
N ARG A 86 4.97 -10.01 -11.41
CA ARG A 86 4.17 -11.14 -10.92
C ARG A 86 3.01 -10.66 -10.02
N LEU A 87 3.22 -9.67 -9.17
CA LEU A 87 2.19 -9.16 -8.26
C LEU A 87 1.35 -8.03 -8.87
N ALA A 88 1.79 -7.42 -9.96
CA ALA A 88 1.03 -6.40 -10.69
C ALA A 88 -0.16 -6.97 -11.48
N ASP A 89 -0.18 -8.26 -11.78
CA ASP A 89 -1.26 -8.97 -12.46
C ASP A 89 -2.08 -9.77 -11.43
N ARG A 90 -3.36 -9.45 -11.29
CA ARG A 90 -4.27 -10.12 -10.33
C ARG A 90 -4.39 -11.62 -10.59
N PHE A 91 -4.28 -12.05 -11.86
CA PHE A 91 -4.31 -13.48 -12.18
C PHE A 91 -3.10 -14.21 -11.58
N THR A 92 -1.89 -13.69 -11.78
CA THR A 92 -0.68 -14.31 -11.21
C THR A 92 -0.61 -14.16 -9.70
N GLN A 93 -1.10 -13.04 -9.16
CA GLN A 93 -1.20 -12.82 -7.71
C GLN A 93 -2.15 -13.85 -7.06
N LYS A 94 -3.36 -14.04 -7.60
CA LYS A 94 -4.33 -15.03 -7.09
C LYS A 94 -3.83 -16.46 -7.26
N SER A 95 -3.19 -16.77 -8.39
CA SER A 95 -2.58 -18.09 -8.61
C SER A 95 -1.48 -18.40 -7.59
N LEU A 96 -0.69 -17.40 -7.19
CA LEU A 96 0.29 -17.55 -6.10
C LEU A 96 -0.40 -17.86 -4.77
N LEU A 97 -1.50 -17.16 -4.44
CA LEU A 97 -2.23 -17.41 -3.20
C LEU A 97 -2.81 -18.83 -3.17
N ASP A 98 -3.35 -19.32 -4.28
CA ASP A 98 -3.85 -20.69 -4.41
C ASP A 98 -2.73 -21.72 -4.25
N GLN A 99 -1.55 -21.50 -4.87
CA GLN A 99 -0.36 -22.35 -4.71
C GLN A 99 0.11 -22.44 -3.26
N LEU A 100 0.02 -21.34 -2.51
CA LEU A 100 0.37 -21.28 -1.09
C LEU A 100 -0.76 -21.72 -0.17
N HIS A 101 -1.90 -22.14 -0.70
CA HIS A 101 -3.12 -22.48 0.06
C HIS A 101 -3.58 -21.39 1.01
N LEU A 102 -3.39 -20.12 0.63
CA LEU A 102 -3.80 -18.96 1.40
C LEU A 102 -5.21 -18.53 1.04
N SER A 103 -5.98 -18.15 2.07
CA SER A 103 -7.38 -17.78 1.89
C SER A 103 -7.54 -16.48 1.13
N THR A 104 -8.28 -16.51 0.04
CA THR A 104 -8.69 -15.33 -0.75
C THR A 104 -10.13 -15.51 -1.23
N SER A 105 -10.75 -14.46 -1.77
CA SER A 105 -12.06 -14.58 -2.40
C SER A 105 -12.01 -15.63 -3.52
N PRO A 106 -12.95 -16.59 -3.62
CA PRO A 106 -13.05 -17.48 -4.77
C PRO A 106 -13.05 -16.69 -6.07
N TRP A 107 -12.28 -17.11 -7.05
CA TRP A 107 -12.06 -16.36 -8.27
C TRP A 107 -11.91 -17.24 -9.49
N GLN A 108 -12.08 -16.65 -10.68
CA GLN A 108 -11.86 -17.30 -11.97
C GLN A 108 -11.45 -16.26 -13.02
N LEU A 109 -10.60 -16.67 -13.97
CA LEU A 109 -10.32 -15.87 -15.16
C LEU A 109 -11.58 -15.82 -16.04
N LEU A 110 -11.94 -14.65 -16.55
CA LEU A 110 -13.06 -14.44 -17.46
C LEU A 110 -12.51 -14.20 -18.87
N GLU A 111 -12.43 -15.27 -19.66
CA GLU A 111 -11.79 -15.28 -20.98
C GLU A 111 -12.76 -14.97 -22.14
N ASN A 112 -14.05 -15.33 -21.95
CA ASN A 112 -15.05 -15.13 -22.99
C ASN A 112 -16.47 -15.06 -22.39
N PRO A 113 -17.45 -14.51 -23.12
CA PRO A 113 -18.80 -14.29 -22.60
C PRO A 113 -19.59 -15.59 -22.31
N ASN A 114 -19.20 -16.72 -22.87
CA ASN A 114 -19.91 -17.99 -22.62
C ASN A 114 -19.64 -18.56 -21.23
N GLN A 115 -18.65 -18.02 -20.51
CA GLN A 115 -18.31 -18.48 -19.17
C GLN A 115 -19.22 -17.93 -18.06
N TRP A 116 -20.08 -16.96 -18.34
CA TRP A 116 -20.91 -16.33 -17.30
C TRP A 116 -21.76 -17.31 -16.50
N GLU A 117 -22.43 -18.27 -17.19
CA GLU A 117 -23.24 -19.26 -16.49
C GLU A 117 -22.40 -20.10 -15.51
N GLN A 118 -21.22 -20.53 -15.93
CA GLN A 118 -20.31 -21.29 -15.10
C GLN A 118 -19.75 -20.45 -13.93
N ILE A 119 -19.41 -19.18 -14.18
CA ILE A 119 -18.93 -18.24 -13.15
C ILE A 119 -19.97 -18.06 -12.07
N PHE A 120 -21.24 -17.76 -12.44
CA PHE A 120 -22.31 -17.59 -11.45
C PHE A 120 -22.60 -18.88 -10.69
N LYS A 121 -22.48 -20.04 -11.33
CA LYS A 121 -22.65 -21.34 -10.67
C LYS A 121 -21.51 -21.64 -9.68
N ASN A 122 -20.27 -21.35 -10.01
CA ASN A 122 -19.09 -21.72 -9.22
C ASN A 122 -18.75 -20.68 -8.14
N ILE A 123 -18.91 -19.40 -8.44
CA ILE A 123 -18.45 -18.29 -7.61
C ILE A 123 -19.62 -17.68 -6.84
N GLY A 124 -20.78 -17.50 -7.47
CA GLY A 124 -21.99 -16.95 -6.86
C GLY A 124 -22.73 -15.99 -7.78
N GLU A 125 -23.97 -15.66 -7.42
CA GLU A 125 -24.88 -14.85 -8.27
C GLU A 125 -24.44 -13.39 -8.42
N LYS A 126 -23.56 -12.91 -7.54
CA LYS A 126 -22.98 -11.57 -7.54
C LYS A 126 -21.45 -11.69 -7.46
N VAL A 127 -20.77 -11.11 -8.42
CA VAL A 127 -19.31 -11.16 -8.52
C VAL A 127 -18.73 -9.75 -8.66
N VAL A 128 -17.46 -9.61 -8.28
CA VAL A 128 -16.66 -8.40 -8.56
C VAL A 128 -15.71 -8.76 -9.71
N VAL A 129 -15.92 -8.14 -10.86
CA VAL A 129 -15.01 -8.27 -11.99
C VAL A 129 -13.92 -7.22 -11.85
N LYS A 130 -12.66 -7.61 -11.92
CA LYS A 130 -11.50 -6.71 -11.75
C LYS A 130 -10.56 -6.85 -12.94
N ARG A 131 -10.05 -5.73 -13.45
CA ARG A 131 -8.94 -5.79 -14.42
C ARG A 131 -7.76 -6.52 -13.79
N ARG A 132 -7.12 -7.37 -14.59
CA ARG A 132 -5.88 -8.06 -14.18
C ARG A 132 -4.80 -7.07 -13.84
N THR A 133 -4.66 -6.02 -14.64
CA THR A 133 -3.60 -5.03 -14.49
C THR A 133 -4.14 -3.60 -14.59
N GLY A 134 -3.47 -2.65 -13.93
CA GLY A 134 -3.77 -1.22 -14.07
C GLY A 134 -5.01 -0.73 -13.30
N GLY A 135 -5.69 -1.59 -12.53
CA GLY A 135 -6.76 -1.16 -11.63
C GLY A 135 -6.19 -0.62 -10.32
N TYR A 136 -6.66 0.53 -9.87
CA TYR A 136 -6.29 1.15 -8.59
C TYR A 136 -7.39 2.09 -8.11
N ASP A 137 -7.48 2.31 -6.80
CA ASP A 137 -8.44 3.25 -6.19
C ASP A 137 -9.89 3.06 -6.73
N GLY A 138 -10.37 1.80 -6.78
CA GLY A 138 -11.70 1.44 -7.25
C GLY A 138 -11.90 1.46 -8.77
N ARG A 139 -10.90 1.86 -9.55
CA ARG A 139 -10.97 1.87 -11.01
C ARG A 139 -10.70 0.48 -11.60
N GLY A 140 -11.41 0.17 -12.69
CA GLY A 140 -11.26 -1.12 -13.36
C GLY A 140 -11.85 -2.27 -12.57
N GLN A 141 -12.93 -2.01 -11.81
CA GLN A 141 -13.73 -3.03 -11.14
C GLN A 141 -15.23 -2.75 -11.32
N TRP A 142 -16.00 -3.82 -11.43
CA TRP A 142 -17.44 -3.79 -11.67
C TRP A 142 -18.13 -4.82 -10.78
N ILE A 143 -19.26 -4.46 -10.22
CA ILE A 143 -20.14 -5.42 -9.54
C ILE A 143 -21.10 -5.96 -10.59
N VAL A 144 -21.02 -7.26 -10.83
CA VAL A 144 -21.77 -7.93 -11.92
C VAL A 144 -22.71 -8.99 -11.38
N THR A 145 -23.94 -8.97 -11.88
CA THR A 145 -24.99 -9.98 -11.70
C THR A 145 -25.47 -10.44 -13.08
N LYS A 146 -26.38 -11.39 -13.14
CA LYS A 146 -26.93 -11.86 -14.43
C LYS A 146 -27.61 -10.76 -15.24
N GLU A 147 -28.14 -9.73 -14.55
CA GLU A 147 -28.93 -8.65 -15.14
C GLU A 147 -28.07 -7.54 -15.76
N ASN A 148 -26.74 -7.54 -15.54
CA ASN A 148 -25.87 -6.44 -15.97
C ASN A 148 -24.51 -6.89 -16.51
N ILE A 149 -24.43 -8.12 -17.06
CA ILE A 149 -23.19 -8.69 -17.61
C ILE A 149 -22.65 -7.86 -18.79
N GLU A 150 -23.48 -7.08 -19.46
CA GLU A 150 -23.14 -6.20 -20.57
C GLU A 150 -22.20 -5.05 -20.18
N GLN A 151 -22.02 -4.80 -18.86
CA GLN A 151 -21.00 -3.85 -18.38
C GLN A 151 -19.57 -4.32 -18.73
N ILE A 152 -19.38 -5.63 -18.93
CA ILE A 152 -18.10 -6.21 -19.35
C ILE A 152 -18.08 -6.28 -20.87
N THR A 153 -17.41 -5.31 -21.46
CA THR A 153 -17.30 -5.16 -22.92
C THR A 153 -16.35 -6.21 -23.52
N PRO A 154 -16.48 -6.52 -24.83
CA PRO A 154 -15.71 -7.57 -25.48
C PRO A 154 -14.19 -7.46 -25.35
N ASP A 155 -13.66 -6.24 -25.26
CA ASP A 155 -12.23 -5.96 -25.10
C ASP A 155 -11.68 -6.31 -23.71
N LEU A 156 -12.55 -6.58 -22.74
CA LEU A 156 -12.16 -6.93 -21.39
C LEU A 156 -11.98 -8.46 -21.19
N PHE A 157 -12.55 -9.30 -22.05
CA PHE A 157 -12.38 -10.74 -21.91
C PHE A 157 -10.91 -11.15 -22.09
N GLY A 158 -10.40 -11.98 -21.14
CA GLY A 158 -8.99 -12.30 -21.02
C GLY A 158 -8.17 -11.32 -20.18
N GLU A 159 -8.66 -10.08 -20.02
CA GLU A 159 -8.00 -9.00 -19.28
C GLU A 159 -8.61 -8.77 -17.88
N VAL A 160 -9.57 -9.60 -17.47
CA VAL A 160 -10.26 -9.49 -16.18
C VAL A 160 -10.37 -10.82 -15.46
N ILE A 161 -10.44 -10.77 -14.14
CA ILE A 161 -10.85 -11.88 -13.28
C ILE A 161 -12.22 -11.59 -12.66
N ALA A 162 -13.00 -12.62 -12.39
CA ALA A 162 -14.23 -12.54 -11.61
C ALA A 162 -13.96 -13.11 -10.22
N GLU A 163 -14.22 -12.34 -9.18
CA GLU A 163 -14.13 -12.74 -7.77
C GLU A 163 -15.51 -12.78 -7.13
N LYS A 164 -15.70 -13.68 -6.16
CA LYS A 164 -16.92 -13.69 -5.35
C LYS A 164 -17.09 -12.36 -4.64
N PHE A 165 -18.28 -11.78 -4.73
CA PHE A 165 -18.64 -10.65 -3.87
C PHE A 165 -18.72 -11.14 -2.41
N ILE A 166 -17.82 -10.65 -1.57
CA ILE A 166 -17.73 -11.03 -0.16
C ILE A 166 -18.47 -10.00 0.70
N PRO A 167 -19.53 -10.36 1.43
CA PRO A 167 -20.01 -9.53 2.52
C PRO A 167 -19.02 -9.64 3.67
N PHE A 168 -18.23 -8.59 3.91
CA PHE A 168 -17.21 -8.57 4.94
C PHE A 168 -17.60 -7.68 6.11
N ASP A 169 -17.04 -7.98 7.28
CA ASP A 169 -17.27 -7.23 8.53
C ASP A 169 -16.38 -6.00 8.64
N GLY A 170 -15.28 -5.97 7.89
CA GLY A 170 -14.32 -4.87 7.85
C GLY A 170 -13.14 -5.17 6.95
N GLU A 171 -12.29 -4.17 6.78
CA GLU A 171 -11.05 -4.27 6.03
C GLU A 171 -9.87 -4.01 6.94
N ILE A 172 -8.85 -4.83 6.84
CA ILE A 172 -7.57 -4.61 7.52
C ILE A 172 -6.43 -4.68 6.52
N SER A 173 -5.29 -4.15 6.93
CA SER A 173 -4.02 -4.37 6.24
C SER A 173 -2.91 -4.66 7.24
N ILE A 174 -1.92 -5.38 6.79
CA ILE A 174 -0.64 -5.54 7.46
C ILE A 174 0.47 -5.06 6.54
N VAL A 175 1.45 -4.38 7.12
CA VAL A 175 2.69 -3.97 6.46
C VAL A 175 3.83 -4.63 7.20
N GLY A 176 4.73 -5.25 6.46
CA GLY A 176 5.92 -5.88 7.03
C GLY A 176 7.09 -5.81 6.08
N ALA A 177 8.28 -6.12 6.57
CA ALA A 177 9.48 -6.25 5.77
C ALA A 177 10.14 -7.60 5.99
N ARG A 178 10.78 -8.12 4.94
CA ARG A 178 11.68 -9.26 5.00
C ARG A 178 13.09 -8.79 4.65
N PHE A 179 14.06 -9.29 5.39
CA PHE A 179 15.48 -8.99 5.25
C PHE A 179 16.21 -10.09 4.45
N ARG A 180 17.47 -9.85 4.09
CA ARG A 180 18.28 -10.80 3.30
C ARG A 180 18.54 -12.12 4.04
N ASP A 181 18.62 -12.09 5.36
CA ASP A 181 18.79 -13.28 6.22
C ASP A 181 17.50 -14.09 6.38
N GLY A 182 16.39 -13.63 5.79
CA GLY A 182 15.08 -14.26 5.88
C GLY A 182 14.25 -13.81 7.08
N SER A 183 14.81 -13.05 8.01
CA SER A 183 14.05 -12.50 9.14
C SER A 183 12.98 -11.50 8.67
N THR A 184 11.92 -11.35 9.47
CA THR A 184 10.80 -10.48 9.16
C THR A 184 10.50 -9.54 10.32
N ARG A 185 9.92 -8.39 10.00
CA ARG A 185 9.37 -7.42 10.95
C ARG A 185 8.01 -6.99 10.45
N PHE A 186 7.02 -6.96 11.34
CA PHE A 186 5.65 -6.59 11.00
C PHE A 186 5.19 -5.43 11.89
N TYR A 187 4.44 -4.51 11.29
CA TYR A 187 3.67 -3.52 12.03
C TYR A 187 2.38 -4.15 12.56
N PRO A 188 1.77 -3.58 13.59
CA PRO A 188 0.40 -3.92 13.94
C PRO A 188 -0.53 -3.80 12.73
N ILE A 189 -1.51 -4.70 12.65
CA ILE A 189 -2.56 -4.59 11.65
C ILE A 189 -3.28 -3.25 11.80
N THR A 190 -3.76 -2.76 10.68
CA THR A 190 -4.44 -1.47 10.57
C THR A 190 -5.86 -1.72 10.09
N HIS A 191 -6.85 -1.19 10.82
CA HIS A 191 -8.23 -1.18 10.37
C HIS A 191 -8.42 -0.05 9.36
N ASN A 192 -9.02 -0.37 8.23
CA ASN A 192 -9.14 0.54 7.09
C ASN A 192 -10.59 0.84 6.78
N LEU A 193 -10.87 2.08 6.41
CA LEU A 193 -12.12 2.47 5.80
C LEU A 193 -11.87 2.95 4.38
N GLN A 194 -12.40 2.21 3.42
CA GLN A 194 -12.45 2.63 2.03
C GLN A 194 -13.82 3.26 1.71
N GLN A 195 -13.82 4.31 0.92
CA GLN A 195 -15.02 4.92 0.37
C GLN A 195 -14.85 5.04 -1.14
N ASN A 196 -15.79 4.50 -1.90
CA ASN A 196 -15.74 4.44 -3.36
C ASN A 196 -14.44 3.76 -3.88
N GLY A 197 -13.95 2.73 -3.17
CA GLY A 197 -12.72 2.02 -3.51
C GLY A 197 -11.43 2.77 -3.21
N ILE A 198 -11.49 3.90 -2.50
CA ILE A 198 -10.32 4.70 -2.12
C ILE A 198 -10.15 4.66 -0.62
N LEU A 199 -8.97 4.28 -0.15
CA LEU A 199 -8.64 4.31 1.28
C LEU A 199 -8.72 5.75 1.82
N ARG A 200 -9.61 5.97 2.78
CA ARG A 200 -9.84 7.26 3.43
C ARG A 200 -9.17 7.36 4.78
N TYR A 201 -9.32 6.32 5.60
CA TYR A 201 -8.84 6.30 6.97
C TYR A 201 -8.17 4.99 7.28
N SER A 202 -7.13 5.05 8.10
CA SER A 202 -6.50 3.88 8.72
C SER A 202 -6.35 4.13 10.21
N VAL A 203 -6.74 3.13 11.03
CA VAL A 203 -6.62 3.16 12.48
C VAL A 203 -5.73 2.01 12.91
N SER A 204 -4.62 2.31 13.58
CA SER A 204 -3.75 1.33 14.20
C SER A 204 -3.81 1.47 15.71
N ASP A 205 -4.35 0.45 16.36
CA ASP A 205 -4.46 0.37 17.80
C ASP A 205 -4.43 -1.11 18.23
N VAL A 206 -3.38 -1.49 18.94
CA VAL A 206 -3.17 -2.87 19.40
C VAL A 206 -4.21 -3.35 20.41
N THR A 207 -5.04 -2.45 20.94
CA THR A 207 -6.09 -2.79 21.92
C THR A 207 -7.45 -3.09 21.29
N LEU A 208 -7.58 -2.98 19.96
CA LEU A 208 -8.84 -3.26 19.27
C LEU A 208 -9.25 -4.75 19.40
N PRO A 209 -10.55 -5.04 19.41
CA PRO A 209 -11.04 -6.41 19.52
C PRO A 209 -10.48 -7.33 18.44
N LYS A 210 -10.16 -8.56 18.82
CA LYS A 210 -9.58 -9.59 17.93
C LYS A 210 -8.21 -9.21 17.32
N GLN A 211 -7.60 -8.09 17.73
CA GLN A 211 -6.32 -7.63 17.20
C GLN A 211 -5.27 -8.75 17.21
N VAL A 212 -5.11 -9.47 18.32
CA VAL A 212 -4.10 -10.53 18.47
C VAL A 212 -4.34 -11.68 17.47
N ILE A 213 -5.59 -12.12 17.31
CA ILE A 213 -5.93 -13.22 16.39
C ILE A 213 -5.65 -12.83 14.95
N PHE A 214 -6.09 -11.65 14.53
CA PHE A 214 -5.86 -11.18 13.17
C PHE A 214 -4.39 -10.85 12.90
N GLN A 215 -3.67 -10.33 13.89
CA GLN A 215 -2.24 -10.08 13.79
C GLN A 215 -1.48 -11.37 13.44
N GLN A 216 -1.69 -12.43 14.21
CA GLN A 216 -1.02 -13.71 13.98
C GLN A 216 -1.36 -14.31 12.62
N GLN A 217 -2.65 -14.27 12.21
CA GLN A 217 -3.05 -14.75 10.89
C GLN A 217 -2.37 -13.94 9.78
N ALA A 218 -2.38 -12.62 9.88
CA ALA A 218 -1.84 -11.73 8.86
C ALA A 218 -0.31 -11.86 8.74
N GLU A 219 0.41 -11.94 9.87
CA GLU A 219 1.86 -12.15 9.89
C GLU A 219 2.26 -13.47 9.24
N GLN A 220 1.55 -14.56 9.57
CA GLN A 220 1.80 -15.86 8.97
C GLN A 220 1.55 -15.83 7.45
N MET A 221 0.44 -15.25 7.01
CA MET A 221 0.08 -15.19 5.60
C MET A 221 1.10 -14.34 4.81
N LEU A 222 1.40 -13.14 5.28
CA LEU A 222 2.35 -12.24 4.61
C LEU A 222 3.77 -12.79 4.67
N GLY A 223 4.18 -13.37 5.79
CA GLY A 223 5.48 -14.03 5.95
C GLY A 223 5.69 -15.15 4.95
N ASN A 224 4.70 -16.04 4.78
CA ASN A 224 4.75 -17.12 3.80
C ASN A 224 4.89 -16.59 2.36
N ILE A 225 4.16 -15.53 2.01
CA ILE A 225 4.24 -14.90 0.69
C ILE A 225 5.63 -14.31 0.45
N MET A 226 6.14 -13.53 1.41
CA MET A 226 7.46 -12.92 1.27
C MET A 226 8.59 -13.96 1.23
N GLN A 227 8.43 -15.07 1.93
CA GLN A 227 9.39 -16.18 1.90
C GLN A 227 9.38 -16.87 0.54
N GLU A 228 8.21 -17.23 0.00
CA GLU A 228 8.07 -17.88 -1.31
C GLU A 228 8.64 -17.02 -2.45
N LEU A 229 8.49 -15.71 -2.34
CA LEU A 229 8.99 -14.75 -3.32
C LEU A 229 10.45 -14.36 -3.10
N GLU A 230 11.11 -14.86 -2.04
CA GLU A 230 12.44 -14.40 -1.59
C GLU A 230 12.51 -12.87 -1.53
N TYR A 231 11.36 -12.24 -1.19
CA TYR A 231 11.18 -10.80 -1.22
C TYR A 231 12.10 -10.09 -0.23
N ILE A 232 12.65 -8.94 -0.61
CA ILE A 232 13.47 -8.09 0.26
C ILE A 232 12.87 -6.69 0.30
N GLY A 233 12.60 -6.19 1.51
CA GLY A 233 11.97 -4.88 1.69
C GLY A 233 10.56 -4.97 2.23
N VAL A 234 9.85 -3.85 2.18
CA VAL A 234 8.47 -3.73 2.68
C VAL A 234 7.46 -4.23 1.66
N MET A 235 6.52 -5.04 2.13
CA MET A 235 5.31 -5.46 1.41
C MET A 235 4.09 -5.19 2.26
N ALA A 236 2.98 -4.88 1.63
CA ALA A 236 1.67 -4.76 2.28
C ALA A 236 0.70 -5.82 1.77
N MET A 237 -0.19 -6.25 2.64
CA MET A 237 -1.30 -7.14 2.34
C MET A 237 -2.59 -6.54 2.87
N GLU A 238 -3.59 -6.39 2.00
CA GLU A 238 -4.95 -6.00 2.35
C GLU A 238 -5.85 -7.21 2.46
N CYS A 239 -6.67 -7.26 3.49
CA CYS A 239 -7.58 -8.38 3.76
C CYS A 239 -8.99 -7.91 4.09
N PHE A 240 -9.98 -8.71 3.66
CA PHE A 240 -11.33 -8.67 4.21
C PHE A 240 -11.40 -9.49 5.48
N VAL A 241 -12.10 -8.97 6.48
CA VAL A 241 -12.46 -9.69 7.71
C VAL A 241 -13.80 -10.35 7.52
N VAL A 242 -13.88 -11.67 7.69
CA VAL A 242 -15.13 -12.46 7.60
C VAL A 242 -15.21 -13.36 8.84
N GLY A 243 -15.96 -12.93 9.84
CA GLY A 243 -16.01 -13.59 11.14
C GLY A 243 -14.65 -13.55 11.86
N ASP A 244 -14.02 -14.69 12.03
CA ASP A 244 -12.67 -14.83 12.63
C ASP A 244 -11.58 -15.15 11.59
N LYS A 245 -11.87 -14.96 10.30
CA LYS A 245 -10.94 -15.28 9.20
C LYS A 245 -10.59 -14.04 8.40
N LEU A 246 -9.38 -14.08 7.85
CA LEU A 246 -8.90 -13.12 6.87
C LEU A 246 -8.95 -13.72 5.47
N LEU A 247 -9.43 -12.94 4.51
CA LEU A 247 -9.37 -13.26 3.10
C LEU A 247 -8.50 -12.22 2.40
N ILE A 248 -7.39 -12.64 1.80
CA ILE A 248 -6.48 -11.73 1.09
C ILE A 248 -7.21 -11.11 -0.11
N ASN A 249 -7.27 -9.77 -0.13
CA ASN A 249 -7.79 -9.00 -1.24
C ASN A 249 -6.69 -8.66 -2.24
N GLU A 250 -5.61 -8.01 -1.77
CA GLU A 250 -4.54 -7.49 -2.64
C GLU A 250 -3.19 -7.48 -1.92
N LEU A 251 -2.11 -7.63 -2.70
CA LEU A 251 -0.73 -7.50 -2.26
C LEU A 251 -0.07 -6.31 -2.96
N ALA A 252 0.75 -5.57 -2.24
CA ALA A 252 1.56 -4.49 -2.79
C ALA A 252 3.04 -4.71 -2.42
N PRO A 253 3.92 -5.04 -3.39
CA PRO A 253 5.34 -5.29 -3.14
C PRO A 253 6.14 -3.99 -2.99
N ARG A 254 5.72 -3.14 -2.09
CA ARG A 254 6.28 -1.80 -1.80
C ARG A 254 5.70 -1.22 -0.52
N VAL A 255 6.22 -0.06 -0.11
CA VAL A 255 5.56 0.79 0.89
C VAL A 255 4.13 1.12 0.46
N HIS A 256 3.20 1.19 1.42
CA HIS A 256 1.77 1.26 1.13
C HIS A 256 1.08 2.39 1.88
N ASN A 257 -0.02 2.89 1.31
CA ASN A 257 -0.80 3.99 1.88
C ASN A 257 -1.33 3.66 3.29
N SER A 258 -1.79 2.43 3.51
CA SER A 258 -2.28 2.02 4.83
C SER A 258 -1.18 1.94 5.91
N GLY A 259 0.10 2.00 5.53
CA GLY A 259 1.24 2.06 6.44
C GLY A 259 1.76 3.48 6.71
N HIS A 260 1.13 4.54 6.17
CA HIS A 260 1.64 5.91 6.35
C HIS A 260 1.58 6.40 7.80
N TRP A 261 0.66 5.89 8.61
CA TRP A 261 0.57 6.19 10.02
C TRP A 261 1.88 5.89 10.79
N THR A 262 2.69 4.95 10.29
CA THR A 262 3.97 4.57 10.90
C THR A 262 4.98 5.72 10.93
N GLN A 263 4.81 6.76 10.11
CA GLN A 263 5.69 7.93 10.11
C GLN A 263 5.64 8.73 11.42
N LEU A 264 4.52 8.66 12.14
CA LEU A 264 4.34 9.32 13.44
C LEU A 264 4.09 8.31 14.57
N GLY A 265 3.43 7.19 14.26
CA GLY A 265 2.96 6.21 15.25
C GLY A 265 3.94 5.09 15.57
N CYS A 266 5.11 5.03 14.94
CA CYS A 266 6.11 3.99 15.18
C CYS A 266 7.51 4.56 15.35
N SER A 267 8.37 3.80 16.02
CA SER A 267 9.80 4.12 16.20
C SER A 267 10.57 4.15 14.88
N ILE A 268 10.16 3.32 13.90
CA ILE A 268 10.73 3.22 12.56
C ILE A 268 9.55 3.25 11.58
N SER A 269 9.56 4.19 10.63
CA SER A 269 8.52 4.26 9.59
C SER A 269 8.69 3.15 8.55
N GLN A 270 7.60 2.77 7.85
CA GLN A 270 7.68 1.79 6.76
C GLN A 270 8.69 2.20 5.67
N PHE A 271 8.89 3.49 5.46
CA PHE A 271 9.85 4.02 4.50
C PHE A 271 11.28 3.75 4.93
N GLU A 272 11.61 4.05 6.17
CA GLU A 272 12.91 3.75 6.74
C GLU A 272 13.16 2.24 6.84
N LEU A 273 12.14 1.47 7.24
CA LEU A 273 12.20 0.00 7.30
C LEU A 273 12.54 -0.60 5.93
N HIS A 274 11.93 -0.06 4.85
CA HIS A 274 12.24 -0.49 3.48
C HIS A 274 13.71 -0.25 3.13
N LEU A 275 14.24 0.94 3.43
CA LEU A 275 15.64 1.28 3.18
C LEU A 275 16.60 0.41 4.00
N ARG A 276 16.28 0.17 5.28
CA ARG A 276 17.07 -0.72 6.13
C ARG A 276 17.11 -2.14 5.58
N ALA A 277 16.00 -2.66 5.11
CA ALA A 277 15.94 -3.99 4.51
C ALA A 277 16.72 -4.09 3.19
N LEU A 278 16.69 -3.07 2.35
CA LEU A 278 17.46 -3.03 1.10
C LEU A 278 18.98 -3.00 1.34
N LEU A 279 19.41 -2.30 2.40
CA LEU A 279 20.82 -2.10 2.75
C LEU A 279 21.33 -3.10 3.80
N ASP A 280 20.48 -4.03 4.25
CA ASP A 280 20.80 -5.00 5.29
C ASP A 280 21.26 -4.33 6.61
N LEU A 281 20.57 -3.25 7.00
CA LEU A 281 20.92 -2.49 8.21
C LEU A 281 20.26 -3.09 9.45
N PRO A 282 20.90 -3.01 10.62
CA PRO A 282 20.35 -3.46 11.87
C PRO A 282 18.97 -2.86 12.13
N THR A 283 18.00 -3.70 12.47
CA THR A 283 16.62 -3.28 12.69
C THR A 283 16.08 -3.95 13.95
N PRO A 284 15.81 -3.20 15.02
CA PRO A 284 15.17 -3.74 16.23
C PRO A 284 13.73 -4.15 15.95
N GLU A 285 13.05 -4.67 16.97
CA GLU A 285 11.59 -4.85 16.92
C GLU A 285 10.90 -3.49 16.68
N LEU A 286 9.79 -3.54 15.94
CA LEU A 286 9.02 -2.34 15.62
C LEU A 286 8.08 -2.02 16.79
N GLU A 287 8.31 -0.89 17.41
CA GLU A 287 7.49 -0.43 18.52
C GLU A 287 6.53 0.67 18.08
N THR A 288 5.26 0.53 18.44
CA THR A 288 4.26 1.58 18.29
C THR A 288 4.37 2.56 19.45
N THR A 289 4.31 3.84 19.15
CA THR A 289 4.39 4.90 20.19
C THR A 289 3.04 5.10 20.87
N ALA A 290 1.94 4.98 20.13
CA ALA A 290 0.58 5.16 20.63
C ALA A 290 -0.45 4.75 19.56
N PRO A 291 -1.75 4.64 19.92
CA PRO A 291 -2.84 4.59 18.96
C PRO A 291 -2.72 5.70 17.93
N SER A 292 -2.89 5.35 16.66
CA SER A 292 -2.62 6.25 15.54
C SER A 292 -3.71 6.20 14.49
N VAL A 293 -3.99 7.35 13.89
CA VAL A 293 -4.96 7.51 12.80
C VAL A 293 -4.28 8.19 11.64
N MET A 294 -4.46 7.64 10.44
CA MET A 294 -4.10 8.31 9.19
C MET A 294 -5.37 8.73 8.46
N VAL A 295 -5.44 9.99 8.08
CA VAL A 295 -6.51 10.59 7.29
C VAL A 295 -5.95 10.93 5.92
N ASN A 296 -6.42 10.26 4.85
CA ASN A 296 -6.05 10.62 3.49
C ASN A 296 -6.79 11.88 3.05
N LEU A 297 -6.06 12.86 2.57
CA LEU A 297 -6.60 14.07 1.97
C LEU A 297 -6.89 13.82 0.49
N ILE A 298 -8.17 13.77 0.13
CA ILE A 298 -8.63 13.39 -1.22
C ILE A 298 -9.45 14.52 -1.82
N GLY A 299 -8.97 15.06 -2.93
CA GLY A 299 -9.69 16.08 -3.68
C GLY A 299 -9.96 17.39 -2.93
N ILE A 300 -9.17 17.66 -1.90
CA ILE A 300 -9.31 18.83 -1.03
C ILE A 300 -8.13 19.79 -1.20
N GLU A 301 -8.39 21.08 -1.17
CA GLU A 301 -7.36 22.11 -1.22
C GLU A 301 -6.57 22.18 0.08
N HIS A 302 -5.32 22.66 0.00
CA HIS A 302 -4.46 22.81 1.18
C HIS A 302 -5.06 23.82 2.17
N ASN A 303 -5.09 23.43 3.45
CA ASN A 303 -5.58 24.28 4.53
C ASN A 303 -4.51 24.39 5.64
N ASN A 304 -4.07 25.61 5.94
CA ASN A 304 -3.07 25.86 6.97
C ASN A 304 -3.58 25.54 8.39
N GLU A 305 -4.89 25.47 8.62
CA GLU A 305 -5.46 25.10 9.91
C GLU A 305 -5.03 23.70 10.36
N TRP A 306 -4.70 22.80 9.44
CA TRP A 306 -4.18 21.47 9.76
C TRP A 306 -2.85 21.52 10.52
N LEU A 307 -2.05 22.61 10.37
CA LEU A 307 -0.77 22.81 11.05
C LEU A 307 -0.92 23.25 12.50
N ASN A 308 -2.13 23.64 12.93
CA ASN A 308 -2.41 24.03 14.31
C ASN A 308 -2.67 22.84 15.25
N LEU A 309 -2.80 21.61 14.68
CA LEU A 309 -3.12 20.42 15.49
C LEU A 309 -1.85 19.87 16.14
N PRO A 310 -1.80 19.77 17.48
CA PRO A 310 -0.72 19.08 18.16
C PRO A 310 -0.82 17.57 17.90
N PHE A 311 0.26 16.83 18.12
CA PHE A 311 0.31 15.37 17.92
C PHE A 311 -0.12 14.92 16.51
N SER A 312 0.05 15.79 15.53
CA SER A 312 -0.25 15.52 14.11
C SER A 312 0.95 15.78 13.22
N GLN A 313 0.94 15.16 12.06
CA GLN A 313 1.93 15.38 11.01
C GLN A 313 1.25 15.41 9.65
N LEU A 314 1.35 16.55 8.97
CA LEU A 314 0.86 16.74 7.60
C LEU A 314 1.92 16.30 6.58
N HIS A 315 1.49 15.48 5.62
CA HIS A 315 2.26 15.12 4.44
C HIS A 315 1.53 15.58 3.18
N TRP A 316 1.89 16.74 2.66
CA TRP A 316 1.32 17.28 1.43
C TRP A 316 2.15 16.86 0.22
N TYR A 317 1.49 16.32 -0.82
CA TYR A 317 2.20 15.71 -1.96
C TYR A 317 2.58 16.70 -3.06
N GLY A 318 2.05 17.94 -3.02
CA GLY A 318 2.29 18.94 -4.06
C GLY A 318 1.69 18.58 -5.42
N LYS A 319 0.60 17.81 -5.42
CA LYS A 319 -0.13 17.41 -6.62
C LYS A 319 -1.25 18.39 -6.89
N GLU A 320 -1.61 18.53 -8.17
CA GLU A 320 -2.83 19.23 -8.56
C GLU A 320 -4.05 18.59 -7.89
N VAL A 321 -4.92 19.41 -7.32
CA VAL A 321 -6.14 18.96 -6.67
C VAL A 321 -7.18 18.60 -7.72
N ARG A 322 -7.71 17.38 -7.63
CA ARG A 322 -8.79 16.85 -8.48
C ARG A 322 -9.64 15.89 -7.66
N ALA A 323 -10.92 15.81 -7.97
CA ALA A 323 -11.84 14.87 -7.34
C ALA A 323 -11.28 13.43 -7.36
N GLY A 324 -11.33 12.74 -6.23
CA GLY A 324 -10.83 11.38 -6.06
C GLY A 324 -9.29 11.23 -6.03
N ARG A 325 -8.52 12.32 -6.14
CA ARG A 325 -7.05 12.25 -6.10
C ARG A 325 -6.52 12.43 -4.69
N LYS A 326 -5.69 11.49 -4.23
CA LYS A 326 -4.92 11.64 -2.98
C LYS A 326 -3.89 12.74 -3.16
N VAL A 327 -4.01 13.84 -2.39
CA VAL A 327 -3.16 15.03 -2.46
C VAL A 327 -2.28 15.19 -1.23
N GLY A 328 -2.55 14.42 -0.17
CA GLY A 328 -1.81 14.43 1.07
C GLY A 328 -2.38 13.41 2.05
N HIS A 329 -1.82 13.37 3.23
CA HIS A 329 -2.41 12.72 4.41
C HIS A 329 -2.01 13.44 5.68
N ILE A 330 -2.80 13.24 6.72
CA ILE A 330 -2.50 13.70 8.09
C ILE A 330 -2.42 12.45 8.96
N ASN A 331 -1.32 12.30 9.66
CA ASN A 331 -1.19 11.34 10.75
C ASN A 331 -1.49 12.03 12.07
N LEU A 332 -2.25 11.37 12.93
CA LEU A 332 -2.51 11.78 14.31
C LEU A 332 -2.16 10.62 15.23
N THR A 333 -1.57 10.90 16.38
CA THR A 333 -1.24 9.90 17.39
C THR A 333 -1.38 10.49 18.77
N HIS A 334 -1.88 9.71 19.73
CA HIS A 334 -1.90 10.11 21.14
C HIS A 334 -2.03 8.87 22.02
N PRO A 335 -1.30 8.78 23.18
CA PRO A 335 -1.40 7.63 24.07
C PRO A 335 -2.79 7.51 24.73
N ASP A 336 -3.48 8.62 24.95
CA ASP A 336 -4.86 8.66 25.41
C ASP A 336 -5.82 8.76 24.23
N LYS A 337 -6.67 7.72 24.06
CA LYS A 337 -7.68 7.66 22.99
C LYS A 337 -8.70 8.79 23.05
N ALA A 338 -9.07 9.26 24.26
CA ALA A 338 -10.01 10.36 24.41
C ALA A 338 -9.42 11.67 23.87
N GLU A 339 -8.12 11.91 24.07
CA GLU A 339 -7.43 13.05 23.49
C GLU A 339 -7.27 12.89 21.96
N LEU A 340 -6.98 11.67 21.47
CA LEU A 340 -6.94 11.41 20.03
C LEU A 340 -8.30 11.70 19.37
N ILE A 341 -9.41 11.32 20.01
CA ILE A 341 -10.76 11.65 19.54
C ILE A 341 -10.97 13.17 19.50
N LYS A 342 -10.54 13.90 20.54
CA LYS A 342 -10.63 15.38 20.54
C LYS A 342 -9.84 16.02 19.40
N LEU A 343 -8.67 15.49 19.08
CA LEU A 343 -7.88 15.96 17.92
C LEU A 343 -8.61 15.73 16.59
N LEU A 344 -9.30 14.59 16.44
CA LEU A 344 -10.11 14.32 15.26
C LEU A 344 -11.30 15.28 15.14
N GLU A 345 -11.96 15.61 16.27
CA GLU A 345 -13.04 16.57 16.29
C GLU A 345 -12.56 18.03 16.03
N GLN A 346 -11.32 18.37 16.43
CA GLN A 346 -10.68 19.63 16.05
C GLN A 346 -10.32 19.70 14.56
N LEU A 347 -9.94 18.56 13.97
CA LEU A 347 -9.64 18.46 12.53
C LEU A 347 -10.91 18.59 11.67
N ARG A 348 -12.06 18.10 12.14
CA ARG A 348 -13.33 18.02 11.41
C ARG A 348 -13.73 19.31 10.69
N PRO A 349 -13.79 20.50 11.34
CA PRO A 349 -14.21 21.75 10.68
C PRO A 349 -13.23 22.24 9.58
N ALA A 350 -12.01 21.73 9.59
CA ALA A 350 -10.99 22.05 8.58
C ALA A 350 -11.01 21.10 7.36
N LEU A 351 -11.92 20.13 7.35
CA LEU A 351 -12.17 19.18 6.25
C LEU A 351 -13.53 19.47 5.60
N THR A 352 -13.76 18.89 4.43
CA THR A 352 -15.06 18.98 3.74
C THR A 352 -16.06 17.95 4.29
N GLU A 353 -17.36 18.16 4.10
CA GLU A 353 -18.44 17.36 4.69
C GLU A 353 -18.35 15.86 4.36
N ASP A 354 -17.80 15.51 3.19
CA ASP A 354 -17.62 14.12 2.76
C ASP A 354 -16.62 13.32 3.62
N PHE A 355 -15.86 13.99 4.51
CA PHE A 355 -15.00 13.35 5.50
C PHE A 355 -15.75 12.92 6.76
N ASN A 356 -16.92 13.51 7.06
CA ASN A 356 -17.58 13.36 8.37
C ASN A 356 -17.94 11.92 8.70
N SER A 357 -18.54 11.18 7.77
CA SER A 357 -18.94 9.78 8.02
C SER A 357 -17.75 8.87 8.33
N GLY A 358 -16.61 9.16 7.72
CA GLY A 358 -15.38 8.43 8.00
C GLY A 358 -14.75 8.82 9.34
N LEU A 359 -14.80 10.08 9.72
CA LEU A 359 -14.37 10.52 11.06
C LEU A 359 -15.24 9.87 12.16
N ASP A 360 -16.56 9.78 11.95
CA ASP A 360 -17.45 9.09 12.88
C ASP A 360 -17.08 7.61 13.02
N TRP A 361 -16.77 6.93 11.92
CA TRP A 361 -16.28 5.55 11.96
C TRP A 361 -14.97 5.42 12.75
N VAL A 362 -14.01 6.36 12.57
CA VAL A 362 -12.74 6.37 13.35
C VAL A 362 -13.02 6.55 14.84
N VAL A 363 -13.89 7.52 15.19
CA VAL A 363 -14.26 7.80 16.59
C VAL A 363 -14.92 6.57 17.22
N GLU A 364 -15.80 5.88 16.50
CA GLU A 364 -16.42 4.63 16.99
C GLU A 364 -15.38 3.53 17.22
N LYS A 365 -14.40 3.38 16.31
CA LYS A 365 -13.31 2.41 16.49
C LYS A 365 -12.44 2.71 17.71
N LEU A 366 -12.17 3.96 18.02
CA LEU A 366 -11.34 4.34 19.16
C LEU A 366 -12.05 4.25 20.51
N LYS A 367 -13.40 4.27 20.54
CA LYS A 367 -14.20 4.11 21.78
C LYS A 367 -14.26 2.68 22.31
N VAL A 368 -13.91 1.71 21.49
CA VAL A 368 -13.83 0.28 21.85
C VAL A 368 -12.48 -0.02 22.48
#